data_944c902abfd85a8e612817490851d6e7
#
_entry.id   944c902abfd85a8e612817490851d6e7
#
_cell.length_a   1.000
_cell.length_b   1.000
_cell.length_c   1.000
_cell.angle_alpha   90.00
_cell.angle_beta   90.00
_cell.angle_gamma   90.00
#
_symmetry.space_group_name_H-M   'P 1'
#
loop_
_entity.id
_entity.type
_entity.pdbx_description
1 polymer ?
#
loop_
_entity_poly.entity_id
_entity_poly.type
_entity_poly.pdbx_seq_one_letter_code
_entity_poly.pdbx_strand_id
1 'polypeptide(L)'
;MVFSSLVFLSVFLPSVFLLYTVIPSLKVRNILLILASLAFYAYGEPVYVLLMLFSSVLNYLCARWVEHNPQKKSKAALVTAVVVNLGILAVFKYTGMFVTTFNSLTGLQVPVPEIALPIGISFFTFQALSYVIDVYRGAVEVQKNYLSILLYITFFPQLIAGPIVKYRDINRQITDRHQDIDKIARGLRRFICGLAKKVFIANTMGQVADVLFAQDVSTLALPSAWLGAAAYLFQIYYDFSGYSDMAIGLGLMFGFEFKENFMYPYGAVSIQDFWRRWHISLSTWFKEYLYFPLGGNRKGKARTALNRLIVFFCTGLWHGANWTFVLWGLWHGLFLLLEEYVPVMRRLPKVLGHIYTMLVVILGFVLFRADTISYGFAYIGRMFAGFDFSPSALSVALTQLTPWFLVMLVVAIIGCAPIRPLADKIRANVYGGAELSKAWKGVHAALYVLAAAGLVWCMLRLSSGAYNPFIYFRF
;
A
#
# COMPACT_ATOMS: atom_id res chain seq x y z
N MET A 1 -5.97 -8.02 -13.65
CA MET A 1 -4.62 -8.62 -13.81
C MET A 1 -3.75 -8.16 -12.64
N VAL A 2 -2.74 -8.94 -12.21
CA VAL A 2 -1.82 -8.54 -11.13
C VAL A 2 -0.37 -8.56 -11.62
N PHE A 3 0.51 -7.74 -11.04
CA PHE A 3 1.91 -7.64 -11.48
C PHE A 3 2.71 -8.93 -11.29
N SER A 4 2.35 -9.73 -10.29
CA SER A 4 2.95 -11.05 -10.02
C SER A 4 2.23 -12.19 -10.75
N SER A 5 1.69 -11.96 -11.94
CA SER A 5 1.13 -13.01 -12.81
C SER A 5 2.00 -13.25 -14.03
N LEU A 6 2.06 -14.50 -14.51
CA LEU A 6 2.83 -14.84 -15.70
C LEU A 6 2.36 -14.10 -16.94
N VAL A 7 1.02 -13.93 -17.10
CA VAL A 7 0.44 -13.18 -18.22
C VAL A 7 0.93 -11.72 -18.22
N PHE A 8 1.01 -11.11 -17.03
CA PHE A 8 1.56 -9.75 -16.92
C PHE A 8 3.05 -9.70 -17.30
N LEU A 9 3.85 -10.61 -16.76
CA LEU A 9 5.31 -10.60 -16.89
C LEU A 9 5.78 -10.99 -18.30
N SER A 10 5.12 -11.96 -18.93
CA SER A 10 5.59 -12.53 -20.21
C SER A 10 4.89 -11.98 -21.44
N VAL A 11 3.68 -11.43 -21.30
CA VAL A 11 2.88 -10.94 -22.43
C VAL A 11 2.59 -9.45 -22.31
N PHE A 12 1.84 -9.05 -21.25
CA PHE A 12 1.33 -7.70 -21.15
C PHE A 12 2.44 -6.64 -21.06
N LEU A 13 3.31 -6.76 -20.07
CA LEU A 13 4.36 -5.77 -19.83
C LEU A 13 5.34 -5.66 -21.01
N PRO A 14 5.90 -6.78 -21.55
CA PRO A 14 6.79 -6.69 -22.70
C PRO A 14 6.14 -6.06 -23.94
N SER A 15 4.90 -6.45 -24.26
CA SER A 15 4.17 -5.91 -25.41
C SER A 15 3.89 -4.42 -25.30
N VAL A 16 3.36 -3.98 -24.14
CA VAL A 16 3.07 -2.57 -23.90
C VAL A 16 4.35 -1.74 -23.88
N PHE A 17 5.41 -2.25 -23.26
CA PHE A 17 6.69 -1.55 -23.17
C PHE A 17 7.37 -1.43 -24.55
N LEU A 18 7.37 -2.49 -25.35
CA LEU A 18 7.91 -2.46 -26.72
C LEU A 18 7.16 -1.44 -27.59
N LEU A 19 5.83 -1.50 -27.61
CA LEU A 19 5.01 -0.53 -28.35
C LEU A 19 5.27 0.90 -27.87
N TYR A 20 5.36 1.10 -26.55
CA TYR A 20 5.63 2.43 -25.98
C TYR A 20 6.99 2.99 -26.42
N THR A 21 8.02 2.17 -26.54
CA THR A 21 9.38 2.62 -26.93
C THR A 21 9.48 2.97 -28.41
N VAL A 22 8.79 2.26 -29.29
CA VAL A 22 8.84 2.51 -30.75
C VAL A 22 7.96 3.69 -31.18
N ILE A 23 6.96 4.09 -30.41
CA ILE A 23 6.09 5.22 -30.72
C ILE A 23 6.82 6.54 -30.40
N PRO A 24 7.06 7.44 -31.38
CA PRO A 24 7.75 8.70 -31.11
C PRO A 24 6.88 9.76 -30.45
N SER A 25 5.58 9.80 -30.76
CA SER A 25 4.65 10.82 -30.28
C SER A 25 4.19 10.59 -28.86
N LEU A 26 4.43 11.55 -27.96
CA LEU A 26 3.99 11.49 -26.56
C LEU A 26 2.45 11.39 -26.43
N LYS A 27 1.70 12.04 -27.32
CA LYS A 27 0.23 11.94 -27.34
C LYS A 27 -0.22 10.51 -27.65
N VAL A 28 0.41 9.85 -28.62
CA VAL A 28 0.09 8.45 -28.96
C VAL A 28 0.52 7.49 -27.86
N ARG A 29 1.68 7.73 -27.23
CA ARG A 29 2.12 7.00 -26.03
C ARG A 29 1.09 7.09 -24.90
N ASN A 30 0.51 8.26 -24.66
CA ASN A 30 -0.54 8.43 -23.65
C ASN A 30 -1.80 7.64 -24.00
N ILE A 31 -2.24 7.62 -25.25
CA ILE A 31 -3.38 6.82 -25.70
C ILE A 31 -3.08 5.33 -25.53
N LEU A 32 -1.89 4.87 -25.92
CA LEU A 32 -1.46 3.49 -25.68
C LEU A 32 -1.55 3.12 -24.19
N LEU A 33 -1.05 3.98 -23.30
CA LEU A 33 -1.10 3.73 -21.85
C LEU A 33 -2.53 3.72 -21.32
N ILE A 34 -3.44 4.56 -21.83
CA ILE A 34 -4.86 4.52 -21.47
C ILE A 34 -5.47 3.18 -21.87
N LEU A 35 -5.30 2.78 -23.15
CA LEU A 35 -5.86 1.52 -23.65
C LEU A 35 -5.29 0.30 -22.93
N ALA A 36 -3.97 0.28 -22.70
CA ALA A 36 -3.33 -0.78 -21.92
C ALA A 36 -3.85 -0.82 -20.48
N SER A 37 -4.05 0.34 -19.83
CA SER A 37 -4.56 0.42 -18.47
C SER A 37 -6.01 -0.05 -18.35
N LEU A 38 -6.85 0.32 -19.32
CA LEU A 38 -8.24 -0.16 -19.38
C LEU A 38 -8.28 -1.67 -19.63
N ALA A 39 -7.44 -2.20 -20.52
CA ALA A 39 -7.33 -3.64 -20.76
C ALA A 39 -6.81 -4.39 -19.52
N PHE A 40 -5.80 -3.83 -18.83
CA PHE A 40 -5.27 -4.38 -17.58
C PHE A 40 -6.34 -4.49 -16.50
N TYR A 41 -7.16 -3.46 -16.35
CA TYR A 41 -8.24 -3.44 -15.36
C TYR A 41 -9.40 -4.37 -15.76
N ALA A 42 -9.88 -4.26 -17.00
CA ALA A 42 -10.98 -5.06 -17.52
C ALA A 42 -10.68 -6.56 -17.53
N TYR A 43 -9.42 -6.98 -17.62
CA TYR A 43 -9.02 -8.39 -17.50
C TYR A 43 -9.46 -9.03 -16.17
N GLY A 44 -9.47 -8.27 -15.08
CA GLY A 44 -9.93 -8.76 -13.77
C GLY A 44 -11.32 -8.27 -13.39
N GLU A 45 -11.74 -7.13 -13.93
CA GLU A 45 -12.93 -6.39 -13.55
C GLU A 45 -13.71 -5.89 -14.79
N PRO A 46 -14.27 -6.79 -15.62
CA PRO A 46 -14.82 -6.41 -16.92
C PRO A 46 -16.03 -5.47 -16.81
N VAL A 47 -16.82 -5.56 -15.74
CA VAL A 47 -17.98 -4.69 -15.52
C VAL A 47 -17.58 -3.40 -14.80
N TYR A 48 -16.69 -3.48 -13.82
CA TYR A 48 -16.31 -2.33 -12.99
C TYR A 48 -15.35 -1.35 -13.68
N VAL A 49 -14.84 -1.68 -14.87
CA VAL A 49 -14.17 -0.69 -15.73
C VAL A 49 -15.10 0.47 -16.08
N LEU A 50 -16.41 0.21 -16.23
CA LEU A 50 -17.42 1.25 -16.48
C LEU A 50 -17.58 2.19 -15.29
N LEU A 51 -17.50 1.67 -14.04
CA LEU A 51 -17.53 2.47 -12.82
C LEU A 51 -16.32 3.38 -12.73
N MET A 52 -15.14 2.88 -13.09
CA MET A 52 -13.90 3.67 -13.12
C MET A 52 -13.97 4.78 -14.18
N LEU A 53 -14.50 4.48 -15.37
CA LEU A 53 -14.74 5.47 -16.42
C LEU A 53 -15.75 6.52 -15.95
N PHE A 54 -16.88 6.11 -15.35
CA PHE A 54 -17.85 7.03 -14.75
C PHE A 54 -17.19 7.96 -13.72
N SER A 55 -16.41 7.41 -12.77
CA SER A 55 -15.68 8.19 -11.78
C SER A 55 -14.73 9.20 -12.43
N SER A 56 -14.02 8.80 -13.50
CA SER A 56 -13.10 9.70 -14.21
C SER A 56 -13.82 10.88 -14.88
N VAL A 57 -14.96 10.62 -15.53
CA VAL A 57 -15.82 11.64 -16.17
C VAL A 57 -16.40 12.58 -15.10
N LEU A 58 -16.97 12.01 -14.04
CA LEU A 58 -17.55 12.77 -12.92
C LEU A 58 -16.53 13.78 -12.36
N ASN A 59 -15.34 13.31 -12.00
CA ASN A 59 -14.33 14.15 -11.37
C ASN A 59 -13.74 15.18 -12.35
N TYR A 60 -13.60 14.84 -13.63
CA TYR A 60 -13.25 15.78 -14.67
C TYR A 60 -14.30 16.92 -14.76
N LEU A 61 -15.58 16.57 -14.86
CA LEU A 61 -16.68 17.56 -14.96
C LEU A 61 -16.79 18.41 -13.70
N CYS A 62 -16.67 17.80 -12.51
CA CYS A 62 -16.65 18.55 -11.25
C CYS A 62 -15.50 19.55 -11.19
N ALA A 63 -14.28 19.16 -11.60
CA ALA A 63 -13.14 20.06 -11.66
C ALA A 63 -13.35 21.21 -12.66
N ARG A 64 -13.92 20.93 -13.84
CA ARG A 64 -14.31 21.94 -14.83
C ARG A 64 -15.38 22.89 -14.28
N TRP A 65 -16.35 22.36 -13.53
CA TRP A 65 -17.39 23.18 -12.87
C TRP A 65 -16.80 24.09 -11.78
N VAL A 66 -15.78 23.65 -11.04
CA VAL A 66 -15.04 24.51 -10.10
C VAL A 66 -14.43 25.71 -10.83
N GLU A 67 -13.86 25.53 -12.03
CA GLU A 67 -13.21 26.59 -12.81
C GLU A 67 -14.19 27.62 -13.40
N HIS A 68 -15.42 27.21 -13.72
CA HIS A 68 -16.39 28.03 -14.47
C HIS A 68 -16.71 29.38 -13.77
N ASN A 69 -16.44 29.49 -12.47
CA ASN A 69 -16.54 30.74 -11.75
C ASN A 69 -15.26 31.04 -10.94
N PRO A 70 -14.24 31.70 -11.58
CA PRO A 70 -12.95 31.96 -10.94
C PRO A 70 -13.03 32.80 -9.67
N GLN A 71 -14.03 33.69 -9.56
CA GLN A 71 -14.19 34.58 -8.41
C GLN A 71 -14.93 33.91 -7.23
N LYS A 72 -15.81 32.95 -7.51
CA LYS A 72 -16.51 32.13 -6.52
C LYS A 72 -16.42 30.66 -6.93
N LYS A 73 -15.28 30.02 -6.62
CA LYS A 73 -15.12 28.58 -6.88
C LYS A 73 -16.33 27.82 -6.38
N SER A 74 -16.93 27.00 -7.25
CA SER A 74 -18.18 26.32 -6.95
C SER A 74 -18.00 25.31 -5.82
N LYS A 75 -18.46 25.68 -4.62
CA LYS A 75 -18.53 24.76 -3.48
C LYS A 75 -19.47 23.60 -3.76
N ALA A 76 -20.51 23.80 -4.58
CA ALA A 76 -21.43 22.76 -5.00
C ALA A 76 -20.70 21.66 -5.79
N ALA A 77 -19.81 22.04 -6.74
CA ALA A 77 -19.02 21.07 -7.50
C ALA A 77 -18.12 20.20 -6.60
N LEU A 78 -17.47 20.82 -5.59
CA LEU A 78 -16.68 20.09 -4.60
C LEU A 78 -17.54 19.11 -3.79
N VAL A 79 -18.69 19.58 -3.28
CA VAL A 79 -19.61 18.75 -2.49
C VAL A 79 -20.14 17.60 -3.33
N THR A 80 -20.54 17.85 -4.59
CA THR A 80 -20.97 16.78 -5.51
C THR A 80 -19.87 15.73 -5.70
N ALA A 81 -18.64 16.15 -5.97
CA ALA A 81 -17.53 15.21 -6.12
C ALA A 81 -17.34 14.36 -4.86
N VAL A 82 -17.33 14.98 -3.67
CA VAL A 82 -17.15 14.29 -2.39
C VAL A 82 -18.30 13.32 -2.13
N VAL A 83 -19.54 13.77 -2.24
CA VAL A 83 -20.74 12.96 -1.92
C VAL A 83 -20.86 11.77 -2.88
N VAL A 84 -20.70 11.99 -4.19
CA VAL A 84 -20.84 10.89 -5.16
C VAL A 84 -19.70 9.89 -5.02
N ASN A 85 -18.43 10.31 -4.94
CA ASN A 85 -17.29 9.38 -4.80
C ASN A 85 -17.34 8.60 -3.49
N LEU A 86 -17.60 9.27 -2.35
CA LEU A 86 -17.72 8.58 -1.06
C LEU A 86 -19.00 7.75 -0.97
N GLY A 87 -20.09 8.18 -1.62
CA GLY A 87 -21.34 7.41 -1.72
C GLY A 87 -21.14 6.10 -2.48
N ILE A 88 -20.47 6.13 -3.63
CA ILE A 88 -20.10 4.93 -4.38
C ILE A 88 -19.24 4.00 -3.51
N LEU A 89 -18.19 4.56 -2.88
CA LEU A 89 -17.33 3.77 -2.00
C LEU A 89 -18.13 3.17 -0.83
N ALA A 90 -19.10 3.92 -0.25
CA ALA A 90 -19.93 3.44 0.83
C ALA A 90 -20.82 2.27 0.40
N VAL A 91 -21.46 2.37 -0.76
CA VAL A 91 -22.32 1.30 -1.30
C VAL A 91 -21.52 0.03 -1.54
N PHE A 92 -20.41 0.11 -2.27
CA PHE A 92 -19.66 -1.10 -2.64
C PHE A 92 -18.88 -1.71 -1.47
N LYS A 93 -18.36 -0.90 -0.57
CA LYS A 93 -17.47 -1.37 0.50
C LYS A 93 -18.18 -1.64 1.82
N TYR A 94 -19.14 -0.79 2.23
CA TYR A 94 -19.63 -0.81 3.62
C TYR A 94 -21.06 -1.32 3.78
N THR A 95 -21.82 -1.56 2.71
CA THR A 95 -23.22 -2.02 2.83
C THR A 95 -23.31 -3.32 3.63
N GLY A 96 -22.48 -4.32 3.33
CA GLY A 96 -22.46 -5.59 4.07
C GLY A 96 -22.15 -5.37 5.57
N MET A 97 -21.14 -4.60 5.89
CA MET A 97 -20.78 -4.29 7.28
C MET A 97 -21.92 -3.60 8.03
N PHE A 98 -22.60 -2.62 7.41
CA PHE A 98 -23.71 -1.92 8.04
C PHE A 98 -24.91 -2.83 8.28
N VAL A 99 -25.29 -3.65 7.30
CA VAL A 99 -26.41 -4.58 7.45
C VAL A 99 -26.10 -5.64 8.51
N THR A 100 -24.91 -6.22 8.50
CA THR A 100 -24.48 -7.20 9.52
C THR A 100 -24.48 -6.58 10.92
N THR A 101 -23.96 -5.34 11.06
CA THR A 101 -23.96 -4.62 12.34
C THR A 101 -25.39 -4.32 12.80
N PHE A 102 -26.24 -3.86 11.88
CA PHE A 102 -27.64 -3.58 12.17
C PHE A 102 -28.37 -4.83 12.65
N ASN A 103 -28.21 -5.97 11.97
CA ASN A 103 -28.80 -7.25 12.36
C ASN A 103 -28.34 -7.67 13.76
N SER A 104 -27.03 -7.52 14.06
CA SER A 104 -26.50 -7.91 15.38
C SER A 104 -27.00 -7.01 16.52
N LEU A 105 -27.32 -5.74 16.25
CA LEU A 105 -27.82 -4.80 17.24
C LEU A 105 -29.33 -4.91 17.48
N THR A 106 -30.10 -5.24 16.43
CA THR A 106 -31.57 -5.25 16.47
C THR A 106 -32.16 -6.65 16.63
N GLY A 107 -31.38 -7.71 16.37
CA GLY A 107 -31.88 -9.09 16.30
C GLY A 107 -32.67 -9.38 15.01
N LEU A 108 -32.78 -8.41 14.09
CA LEU A 108 -33.43 -8.61 12.80
C LEU A 108 -32.54 -9.44 11.85
N GLN A 109 -33.16 -10.08 10.87
CA GLN A 109 -32.46 -10.90 9.86
C GLN A 109 -32.61 -10.26 8.46
N VAL A 110 -32.19 -9.01 8.30
CA VAL A 110 -32.17 -8.36 7.00
C VAL A 110 -31.13 -9.07 6.12
N PRO A 111 -31.49 -9.49 4.88
CA PRO A 111 -30.54 -10.13 3.98
C PRO A 111 -29.31 -9.23 3.72
N VAL A 112 -28.12 -9.78 3.90
CA VAL A 112 -26.87 -9.04 3.62
C VAL A 112 -26.61 -9.10 2.12
N PRO A 113 -26.55 -7.94 1.41
CA PRO A 113 -26.32 -7.95 -0.03
C PRO A 113 -24.90 -8.43 -0.36
N GLU A 114 -24.78 -9.35 -1.32
CA GLU A 114 -23.50 -9.81 -1.87
C GLU A 114 -23.01 -8.83 -2.94
N ILE A 115 -22.43 -7.71 -2.54
CA ILE A 115 -21.87 -6.71 -3.44
C ILE A 115 -20.38 -6.97 -3.58
N ALA A 116 -19.94 -7.41 -4.77
CA ALA A 116 -18.51 -7.58 -5.03
C ALA A 116 -17.79 -6.23 -4.99
N LEU A 117 -16.69 -6.16 -4.24
CA LEU A 117 -15.91 -4.95 -4.11
C LEU A 117 -15.01 -4.76 -5.35
N PRO A 118 -15.17 -3.68 -6.15
CA PRO A 118 -14.31 -3.43 -7.30
C PRO A 118 -12.86 -3.23 -6.87
N ILE A 119 -11.95 -3.99 -7.48
CA ILE A 119 -10.51 -3.92 -7.15
C ILE A 119 -10.00 -2.49 -7.38
N GLY A 120 -9.30 -1.93 -6.39
CA GLY A 120 -8.70 -0.59 -6.48
C GLY A 120 -9.66 0.59 -6.29
N ILE A 121 -10.97 0.36 -6.00
CA ILE A 121 -11.96 1.44 -5.84
C ILE A 121 -11.52 2.47 -4.79
N SER A 122 -10.94 2.06 -3.68
CA SER A 122 -10.43 2.97 -2.63
C SER A 122 -9.28 3.84 -3.14
N PHE A 123 -8.42 3.31 -4.02
CA PHE A 123 -7.27 4.03 -4.58
C PHE A 123 -7.69 5.06 -5.62
N PHE A 124 -8.43 4.66 -6.66
CA PHE A 124 -8.83 5.61 -7.69
C PHE A 124 -9.82 6.65 -7.17
N THR A 125 -10.66 6.33 -6.18
CA THR A 125 -11.52 7.30 -5.49
C THR A 125 -10.70 8.39 -4.80
N PHE A 126 -9.66 8.01 -4.06
CA PHE A 126 -8.79 8.98 -3.38
C PHE A 126 -7.96 9.81 -4.34
N GLN A 127 -7.49 9.22 -5.44
CA GLN A 127 -6.82 9.94 -6.51
C GLN A 127 -7.74 10.99 -7.14
N ALA A 128 -8.93 10.58 -7.57
CA ALA A 128 -9.90 11.44 -8.21
C ALA A 128 -10.37 12.58 -7.31
N LEU A 129 -10.69 12.28 -6.03
CA LEU A 129 -11.05 13.29 -5.04
C LEU A 129 -9.92 14.29 -4.79
N SER A 130 -8.66 13.81 -4.68
CA SER A 130 -7.53 14.71 -4.44
C SER A 130 -7.38 15.72 -5.58
N TYR A 131 -7.63 15.31 -6.84
CA TYR A 131 -7.60 16.23 -7.97
C TYR A 131 -8.64 17.34 -7.86
N VAL A 132 -9.91 17.00 -7.63
CA VAL A 132 -10.98 18.01 -7.53
C VAL A 132 -10.75 18.96 -6.35
N ILE A 133 -10.31 18.43 -5.20
CA ILE A 133 -9.97 19.23 -4.01
C ILE A 133 -8.79 20.17 -4.29
N ASP A 134 -7.74 19.69 -4.97
CA ASP A 134 -6.56 20.48 -5.31
C ASP A 134 -6.89 21.59 -6.30
N VAL A 135 -7.77 21.35 -7.29
CA VAL A 135 -8.32 22.39 -8.19
C VAL A 135 -9.13 23.43 -7.38
N TYR A 136 -10.03 22.96 -6.50
CA TYR A 136 -10.82 23.86 -5.65
C TYR A 136 -9.94 24.76 -4.77
N ARG A 137 -8.87 24.23 -4.23
CA ARG A 137 -7.88 24.98 -3.43
C ARG A 137 -6.97 25.89 -4.25
N GLY A 138 -6.94 25.74 -5.57
CA GLY A 138 -5.99 26.41 -6.46
C GLY A 138 -4.57 25.89 -6.36
N ALA A 139 -4.40 24.67 -5.83
CA ALA A 139 -3.09 24.00 -5.76
C ALA A 139 -2.65 23.45 -7.12
N VAL A 140 -3.58 23.20 -8.04
CA VAL A 140 -3.34 22.83 -9.44
C VAL A 140 -4.32 23.57 -10.35
N GLU A 141 -3.89 23.84 -11.56
CA GLU A 141 -4.78 24.31 -12.63
C GLU A 141 -5.69 23.18 -13.12
N VAL A 142 -6.89 23.53 -13.54
CA VAL A 142 -7.82 22.56 -14.08
C VAL A 142 -7.30 21.99 -15.40
N GLN A 143 -7.33 20.69 -15.54
CA GLN A 143 -6.96 20.03 -16.79
C GLN A 143 -8.12 20.10 -17.79
N LYS A 144 -7.85 20.69 -18.95
CA LYS A 144 -8.86 20.88 -20.02
C LYS A 144 -9.00 19.64 -20.92
N ASN A 145 -7.98 18.80 -20.99
CA ASN A 145 -7.98 17.57 -21.78
C ASN A 145 -8.43 16.38 -20.91
N TYR A 146 -9.60 15.83 -21.21
CA TYR A 146 -10.14 14.66 -20.51
C TYR A 146 -9.20 13.44 -20.55
N LEU A 147 -8.53 13.17 -21.69
CA LEU A 147 -7.63 12.03 -21.81
C LEU A 147 -6.45 12.09 -20.81
N SER A 148 -6.01 13.30 -20.44
CA SER A 148 -4.98 13.47 -19.41
C SER A 148 -5.47 13.06 -18.03
N ILE A 149 -6.73 13.36 -17.69
CA ILE A 149 -7.35 12.93 -16.42
C ILE A 149 -7.66 11.43 -16.46
N LEU A 150 -8.14 10.92 -17.58
CA LEU A 150 -8.36 9.49 -17.76
C LEU A 150 -7.06 8.71 -17.58
N LEU A 151 -5.96 9.12 -18.23
CA LEU A 151 -4.64 8.51 -18.01
C LEU A 151 -4.24 8.56 -16.53
N TYR A 152 -4.38 9.71 -15.88
CA TYR A 152 -4.03 9.88 -14.47
C TYR A 152 -4.77 8.89 -13.56
N ILE A 153 -6.09 8.74 -13.74
CA ILE A 153 -6.91 7.88 -12.87
C ILE A 153 -6.70 6.40 -13.19
N THR A 154 -6.59 6.05 -14.49
CA THR A 154 -6.57 4.65 -14.93
C THR A 154 -5.18 4.04 -14.99
N PHE A 155 -4.10 4.82 -14.88
CA PHE A 155 -2.73 4.36 -15.15
C PHE A 155 -2.37 3.10 -14.35
N PHE A 156 -2.20 1.98 -15.06
CA PHE A 156 -2.12 0.64 -14.47
C PHE A 156 -1.05 0.47 -13.38
N PRO A 157 0.13 1.15 -13.41
CA PRO A 157 1.12 0.97 -12.35
C PRO A 157 0.65 1.39 -10.95
N GLN A 158 -0.26 2.37 -10.87
CA GLN A 158 -0.74 2.92 -9.59
C GLN A 158 -2.19 2.52 -9.24
N LEU A 159 -2.91 1.87 -10.18
CA LEU A 159 -4.36 1.75 -10.12
C LEU A 159 -4.88 0.83 -9.00
N ILE A 160 -4.28 -0.34 -8.81
CA ILE A 160 -4.81 -1.37 -7.91
C ILE A 160 -4.35 -1.14 -6.47
N ALA A 161 -3.03 -1.04 -6.25
CA ALA A 161 -2.43 -0.85 -4.93
C ALA A 161 -1.02 -0.29 -5.11
N GLY A 162 -0.78 0.87 -5.21
CA GLY A 162 0.55 1.50 -5.29
C GLY A 162 0.61 2.69 -4.33
N PRO A 163 1.56 3.58 -4.51
CA PRO A 163 1.48 4.88 -3.90
C PRO A 163 0.20 5.59 -4.38
N ILE A 164 -0.54 6.23 -3.47
CA ILE A 164 -1.64 7.12 -3.86
C ILE A 164 -1.03 8.36 -4.49
N VAL A 165 -0.94 8.37 -5.82
CA VAL A 165 -0.31 9.45 -6.59
C VAL A 165 -1.31 10.59 -6.73
N LYS A 166 -0.90 11.81 -6.41
CA LYS A 166 -1.71 13.02 -6.59
C LYS A 166 -1.49 13.62 -7.98
N TYR A 167 -2.52 14.22 -8.56
CA TYR A 167 -2.40 14.82 -9.90
C TYR A 167 -1.25 15.84 -10.01
N ARG A 168 -1.06 16.68 -8.98
CA ARG A 168 0.03 17.66 -8.91
C ARG A 168 1.44 17.07 -8.94
N ASP A 169 1.59 15.79 -8.57
CA ASP A 169 2.88 15.11 -8.56
C ASP A 169 3.31 14.64 -9.96
N ILE A 170 2.34 14.43 -10.87
CA ILE A 170 2.60 13.88 -12.21
C ILE A 170 2.04 14.70 -13.38
N ASN A 171 1.32 15.81 -13.13
CA ASN A 171 0.66 16.59 -14.16
C ASN A 171 1.60 17.03 -15.30
N ARG A 172 2.81 17.50 -14.96
CA ARG A 172 3.83 17.87 -15.97
C ARG A 172 4.30 16.67 -16.76
N GLN A 173 4.45 15.51 -16.12
CA GLN A 173 4.94 14.29 -16.75
C GLN A 173 3.91 13.68 -17.73
N ILE A 174 2.63 14.04 -17.63
CA ILE A 174 1.60 13.64 -18.61
C ILE A 174 1.84 14.34 -19.95
N THR A 175 2.27 15.60 -19.92
CA THR A 175 2.42 16.46 -21.12
C THR A 175 3.87 16.60 -21.57
N ASP A 176 4.81 16.45 -20.65
CA ASP A 176 6.24 16.59 -20.92
C ASP A 176 7.01 15.59 -20.05
N ARG A 177 7.42 14.47 -20.66
CA ARG A 177 8.30 13.48 -20.03
C ARG A 177 9.28 12.92 -21.01
N HIS A 178 10.48 12.74 -20.50
CA HIS A 178 11.58 12.10 -21.22
C HIS A 178 11.85 10.73 -20.63
N GLN A 179 12.12 9.78 -21.51
CA GLN A 179 12.52 8.43 -21.19
C GLN A 179 13.99 8.28 -21.60
N ASP A 180 14.81 7.83 -20.67
CA ASP A 180 16.21 7.50 -20.91
C ASP A 180 16.53 6.09 -20.44
N ILE A 181 17.62 5.52 -20.95
CA ILE A 181 18.03 4.14 -20.64
C ILE A 181 18.30 3.95 -19.14
N ASP A 182 18.85 4.97 -18.49
CA ASP A 182 19.16 4.89 -17.05
C ASP A 182 17.89 4.84 -16.19
N LYS A 183 16.87 5.61 -16.57
CA LYS A 183 15.55 5.53 -15.91
C LYS A 183 14.90 4.17 -16.12
N ILE A 184 14.94 3.65 -17.34
CA ILE A 184 14.42 2.31 -17.67
C ILE A 184 15.16 1.25 -16.84
N ALA A 185 16.48 1.26 -16.83
CA ALA A 185 17.30 0.29 -16.13
C ALA A 185 17.07 0.33 -14.60
N ARG A 186 16.96 1.54 -14.02
CA ARG A 186 16.61 1.73 -12.60
C ARG A 186 15.18 1.24 -12.30
N GLY A 187 14.24 1.54 -13.20
CA GLY A 187 12.86 1.11 -13.09
C GLY A 187 12.71 -0.40 -13.11
N LEU A 188 13.38 -1.05 -14.09
CA LEU A 188 13.36 -2.51 -14.23
C LEU A 188 13.97 -3.21 -13.00
N ARG A 189 15.14 -2.75 -12.53
CA ARG A 189 15.74 -3.31 -11.29
C ARG A 189 14.79 -3.17 -10.11
N ARG A 190 14.17 -2.00 -9.95
CA ARG A 190 13.23 -1.77 -8.86
C ARG A 190 12.01 -2.67 -8.95
N PHE A 191 11.47 -2.85 -10.15
CA PHE A 191 10.37 -3.77 -10.41
C PHE A 191 10.74 -5.21 -10.01
N ILE A 192 11.91 -5.69 -10.45
CA ILE A 192 12.40 -7.06 -10.13
C ILE A 192 12.61 -7.22 -8.63
N CYS A 193 13.20 -6.24 -7.95
CA CYS A 193 13.33 -6.27 -6.49
C CYS A 193 11.98 -6.31 -5.78
N GLY A 194 10.98 -5.56 -6.25
CA GLY A 194 9.62 -5.59 -5.74
C GLY A 194 8.97 -6.95 -5.94
N LEU A 195 9.13 -7.54 -7.13
CA LEU A 195 8.63 -8.88 -7.45
C LEU A 195 9.29 -9.95 -6.56
N ALA A 196 10.61 -9.87 -6.35
CA ALA A 196 11.34 -10.79 -5.48
C ALA A 196 10.86 -10.67 -4.00
N LYS A 197 10.64 -9.46 -3.49
CA LYS A 197 10.02 -9.24 -2.17
C LYS A 197 8.69 -9.96 -2.06
N LYS A 198 7.83 -9.85 -3.09
CA LYS A 198 6.52 -10.49 -3.13
C LYS A 198 6.62 -12.01 -3.19
N VAL A 199 7.36 -12.54 -4.17
CA VAL A 199 7.37 -13.98 -4.48
C VAL A 199 8.14 -14.79 -3.44
N PHE A 200 9.30 -14.29 -2.99
CA PHE A 200 10.15 -15.05 -2.08
C PHE A 200 9.85 -14.78 -0.62
N ILE A 201 9.71 -13.50 -0.21
CA ILE A 201 9.56 -13.18 1.20
C ILE A 201 8.09 -13.19 1.60
N ALA A 202 7.26 -12.34 0.97
CA ALA A 202 5.87 -12.17 1.40
C ALA A 202 5.06 -13.46 1.28
N ASN A 203 5.20 -14.21 0.17
CA ASN A 203 4.48 -15.46 -0.01
C ASN A 203 4.92 -16.54 1.01
N THR A 204 6.22 -16.65 1.29
CA THR A 204 6.74 -17.61 2.29
C THR A 204 6.24 -17.26 3.70
N MET A 205 6.30 -15.98 4.08
CA MET A 205 5.78 -15.52 5.37
C MET A 205 4.26 -15.69 5.45
N GLY A 206 3.55 -15.45 4.34
CA GLY A 206 2.10 -15.58 4.27
C GLY A 206 1.61 -17.01 4.48
N GLN A 207 2.29 -18.00 3.92
CA GLN A 207 1.96 -19.41 4.15
C GLN A 207 2.02 -19.75 5.64
N VAL A 208 3.08 -19.36 6.32
CA VAL A 208 3.24 -19.61 7.76
C VAL A 208 2.20 -18.85 8.59
N ALA A 209 1.96 -17.57 8.24
CA ALA A 209 0.94 -16.78 8.94
C ALA A 209 -0.45 -17.40 8.77
N ASP A 210 -0.84 -17.82 7.57
CA ASP A 210 -2.17 -18.40 7.32
C ASP A 210 -2.36 -19.70 8.08
N VAL A 211 -1.36 -20.58 8.14
CA VAL A 211 -1.42 -21.83 8.92
C VAL A 211 -1.59 -21.55 10.41
N LEU A 212 -0.83 -20.61 10.96
CA LEU A 212 -0.83 -20.36 12.41
C LEU A 212 -2.05 -19.54 12.87
N PHE A 213 -2.56 -18.63 12.04
CA PHE A 213 -3.82 -17.92 12.32
C PHE A 213 -5.07 -18.78 12.08
N ALA A 214 -4.97 -19.90 11.39
CA ALA A 214 -6.08 -20.84 11.21
C ALA A 214 -6.23 -21.84 12.37
N GLN A 215 -5.28 -21.90 13.32
CA GLN A 215 -5.39 -22.78 14.48
C GLN A 215 -6.46 -22.29 15.44
N ASP A 216 -7.01 -23.25 16.22
CA ASP A 216 -7.88 -22.91 17.33
C ASP A 216 -7.11 -22.07 18.35
N VAL A 217 -7.56 -20.84 18.55
CA VAL A 217 -6.92 -19.88 19.44
C VAL A 217 -6.90 -20.36 20.91
N SER A 218 -7.85 -21.22 21.31
CA SER A 218 -7.92 -21.75 22.69
C SER A 218 -6.77 -22.68 23.02
N THR A 219 -6.18 -23.35 22.03
CA THR A 219 -5.08 -24.31 22.17
C THR A 219 -3.74 -23.76 21.69
N LEU A 220 -3.74 -22.55 21.13
CA LEU A 220 -2.55 -21.95 20.51
C LEU A 220 -1.45 -21.71 21.55
N ALA A 221 -0.27 -22.30 21.36
CA ALA A 221 0.90 -22.10 22.21
C ALA A 221 1.54 -20.71 22.00
N LEU A 222 2.14 -20.15 23.05
CA LEU A 222 2.82 -18.84 23.01
C LEU A 222 3.84 -18.72 21.86
N PRO A 223 4.77 -19.70 21.64
CA PRO A 223 5.73 -19.59 20.53
C PRO A 223 5.04 -19.60 19.16
N SER A 224 3.97 -20.39 19.01
CA SER A 224 3.18 -20.48 17.76
C SER A 224 2.47 -19.15 17.50
N ALA A 225 1.90 -18.50 18.51
CA ALA A 225 1.27 -17.19 18.40
C ALA A 225 2.28 -16.11 17.98
N TRP A 226 3.45 -16.07 18.60
CA TRP A 226 4.50 -15.11 18.20
C TRP A 226 5.07 -15.38 16.82
N LEU A 227 5.26 -16.65 16.43
CA LEU A 227 5.71 -17.01 15.09
C LEU A 227 4.70 -16.57 14.04
N GLY A 228 3.39 -16.81 14.27
CA GLY A 228 2.34 -16.35 13.35
C GLY A 228 2.28 -14.84 13.24
N ALA A 229 2.34 -14.11 14.35
CA ALA A 229 2.34 -12.65 14.38
C ALA A 229 3.58 -12.06 13.67
N ALA A 230 4.78 -12.65 13.89
CA ALA A 230 6.01 -12.23 13.20
C ALA A 230 5.96 -12.54 11.70
N ALA A 231 5.46 -13.71 11.31
CA ALA A 231 5.28 -14.06 9.91
C ALA A 231 4.32 -13.08 9.21
N TYR A 232 3.20 -12.74 9.85
CA TYR A 232 2.27 -11.75 9.30
C TYR A 232 2.86 -10.33 9.23
N LEU A 233 3.65 -9.92 10.24
CA LEU A 233 4.39 -8.66 10.24
C LEU A 233 5.26 -8.52 8.97
N PHE A 234 6.03 -9.55 8.64
CA PHE A 234 6.87 -9.55 7.44
C PHE A 234 6.04 -9.70 6.16
N GLN A 235 5.00 -10.54 6.16
CA GLN A 235 4.10 -10.69 5.01
C GLN A 235 3.53 -9.35 4.57
N ILE A 236 2.86 -8.62 5.48
CA ILE A 236 2.18 -7.36 5.12
C ILE A 236 3.16 -6.30 4.63
N TYR A 237 4.35 -6.22 5.21
CA TYR A 237 5.37 -5.27 4.78
C TYR A 237 5.94 -5.61 3.41
N TYR A 238 6.36 -6.86 3.20
CA TYR A 238 7.01 -7.26 1.95
C TYR A 238 6.02 -7.41 0.80
N ASP A 239 4.77 -7.77 1.07
CA ASP A 239 3.73 -7.79 0.06
C ASP A 239 3.42 -6.39 -0.45
N PHE A 240 3.17 -5.45 0.45
CA PHE A 240 2.78 -4.09 0.07
C PHE A 240 3.96 -3.23 -0.39
N SER A 241 5.12 -3.30 0.28
CA SER A 241 6.32 -2.59 -0.20
C SER A 241 6.81 -3.17 -1.52
N GLY A 242 6.68 -4.47 -1.73
CA GLY A 242 7.01 -5.13 -3.00
C GLY A 242 6.12 -4.61 -4.13
N TYR A 243 4.80 -4.53 -3.90
CA TYR A 243 3.88 -3.95 -4.88
C TYR A 243 4.19 -2.47 -5.16
N SER A 244 4.47 -1.68 -4.12
CA SER A 244 4.86 -0.28 -4.27
C SER A 244 6.16 -0.11 -5.07
N ASP A 245 7.15 -0.98 -4.84
CA ASP A 245 8.39 -0.98 -5.62
C ASP A 245 8.16 -1.36 -7.08
N MET A 246 7.29 -2.36 -7.35
CA MET A 246 6.89 -2.70 -8.71
C MET A 246 6.19 -1.51 -9.40
N ALA A 247 5.25 -0.86 -8.72
CA ALA A 247 4.52 0.31 -9.24
C ALA A 247 5.47 1.48 -9.56
N ILE A 248 6.38 1.82 -8.65
CA ILE A 248 7.37 2.89 -8.86
C ILE A 248 8.35 2.50 -9.98
N GLY A 249 8.76 1.24 -10.02
CA GLY A 249 9.61 0.70 -11.10
C GLY A 249 8.98 0.82 -12.46
N LEU A 250 7.72 0.40 -12.60
CA LEU A 250 6.93 0.57 -13.83
C LEU A 250 6.75 2.05 -14.19
N GLY A 251 6.43 2.90 -13.21
CA GLY A 251 6.38 4.35 -13.43
C GLY A 251 7.65 4.84 -14.10
N LEU A 252 8.82 4.55 -13.54
CA LEU A 252 10.12 4.95 -14.10
C LEU A 252 10.35 4.41 -15.52
N MET A 253 9.97 3.16 -15.80
CA MET A 253 10.09 2.59 -17.14
C MET A 253 9.27 3.34 -18.19
N PHE A 254 8.11 3.89 -17.82
CA PHE A 254 7.26 4.68 -18.69
C PHE A 254 7.51 6.21 -18.58
N GLY A 255 8.54 6.61 -17.82
CA GLY A 255 8.95 8.01 -17.69
C GLY A 255 8.20 8.79 -16.59
N PHE A 256 7.46 8.11 -15.70
CA PHE A 256 6.80 8.71 -14.54
C PHE A 256 7.60 8.47 -13.25
N GLU A 257 7.69 9.47 -12.41
CA GLU A 257 8.39 9.41 -11.12
C GLU A 257 7.38 9.48 -9.97
N PHE A 258 7.13 8.34 -9.34
CA PHE A 258 6.27 8.26 -8.17
C PHE A 258 7.08 8.42 -6.88
N LYS A 259 6.43 8.97 -5.85
CA LYS A 259 7.05 9.13 -4.53
C LYS A 259 7.17 7.82 -3.79
N GLU A 260 8.14 7.74 -2.86
CA GLU A 260 8.32 6.59 -1.99
C GLU A 260 7.10 6.39 -1.10
N ASN A 261 6.72 5.11 -0.91
CA ASN A 261 5.59 4.73 -0.05
C ASN A 261 6.05 4.06 1.26
N PHE A 262 7.27 3.52 1.28
CA PHE A 262 7.89 2.88 2.44
C PHE A 262 9.35 3.30 2.58
N MET A 263 9.76 3.63 3.81
CA MET A 263 11.15 4.02 4.14
C MET A 263 11.63 3.29 5.40
N TYR A 264 11.85 1.98 5.31
CA TYR A 264 12.34 1.14 6.42
C TYR A 264 11.51 1.31 7.71
N PRO A 265 10.20 1.05 7.68
CA PRO A 265 9.29 1.36 8.78
C PRO A 265 9.59 0.59 10.06
N TYR A 266 10.15 -0.61 9.95
CA TYR A 266 10.50 -1.43 11.11
C TYR A 266 11.80 -1.00 11.80
N GLY A 267 12.47 0.03 11.32
CA GLY A 267 13.54 0.73 12.02
C GLY A 267 13.04 1.93 12.85
N ALA A 268 11.73 2.14 12.96
CA ALA A 268 11.15 3.25 13.71
C ALA A 268 11.37 3.11 15.24
N VAL A 269 11.48 4.25 15.90
CA VAL A 269 11.68 4.33 17.37
C VAL A 269 10.51 4.97 18.11
N SER A 270 9.43 5.28 17.38
CA SER A 270 8.15 5.75 17.90
C SER A 270 7.05 5.46 16.89
N ILE A 271 5.77 5.45 17.34
CA ILE A 271 4.61 5.28 16.45
C ILE A 271 4.50 6.45 15.47
N GLN A 272 4.87 7.64 15.90
CA GLN A 272 4.95 8.79 15.00
C GLN A 272 6.01 8.59 13.90
N ASP A 273 7.19 8.05 14.24
CA ASP A 273 8.24 7.74 13.26
C ASP A 273 7.84 6.58 12.34
N PHE A 274 7.14 5.58 12.87
CA PHE A 274 6.58 4.47 12.07
C PHE A 274 5.65 5.01 10.97
N TRP A 275 4.69 5.87 11.28
CA TRP A 275 3.75 6.42 10.29
C TRP A 275 4.38 7.42 9.31
N ARG A 276 5.56 7.95 9.60
CA ARG A 276 6.37 8.73 8.64
C ARG A 276 7.04 7.85 7.59
N ARG A 277 7.17 6.54 7.87
CA ARG A 277 7.89 5.55 7.05
C ARG A 277 6.98 4.51 6.43
N TRP A 278 5.80 4.28 7.01
CA TRP A 278 4.80 3.32 6.59
C TRP A 278 3.69 4.00 5.78
N HIS A 279 3.39 3.46 4.58
CA HIS A 279 2.28 3.92 3.71
C HIS A 279 2.20 5.45 3.62
N ILE A 280 3.33 6.07 3.24
CA ILE A 280 3.56 7.52 3.28
C ILE A 280 2.52 8.27 2.46
N SER A 281 2.12 7.70 1.31
CA SER A 281 1.13 8.31 0.41
C SER A 281 -0.24 8.42 1.08
N LEU A 282 -0.72 7.37 1.79
CA LEU A 282 -1.99 7.38 2.52
C LEU A 282 -1.93 8.36 3.70
N SER A 283 -0.87 8.29 4.50
CA SER A 283 -0.67 9.19 5.64
C SER A 283 -0.65 10.66 5.21
N THR A 284 -0.01 10.95 4.07
CA THR A 284 0.03 12.28 3.48
C THR A 284 -1.36 12.69 2.95
N TRP A 285 -2.09 11.76 2.33
CA TRP A 285 -3.45 12.01 1.83
C TRP A 285 -4.39 12.40 2.98
N PHE A 286 -4.47 11.59 4.03
CA PHE A 286 -5.31 11.91 5.19
C PHE A 286 -4.89 13.19 5.90
N LYS A 287 -3.60 13.47 6.00
CA LYS A 287 -3.08 14.73 6.56
C LYS A 287 -3.58 15.93 5.78
N GLU A 288 -3.50 15.90 4.45
CA GLU A 288 -3.82 17.06 3.62
C GLU A 288 -5.32 17.22 3.36
N TYR A 289 -6.06 16.11 3.18
CA TYR A 289 -7.46 16.15 2.75
C TYR A 289 -8.47 15.91 3.87
N LEU A 290 -8.03 15.44 5.05
CA LEU A 290 -8.90 15.28 6.22
C LEU A 290 -8.40 16.07 7.43
N TYR A 291 -7.15 15.85 7.88
CA TYR A 291 -6.66 16.48 9.11
C TYR A 291 -6.61 18.01 9.03
N PHE A 292 -6.08 18.57 7.96
CA PHE A 292 -6.01 20.02 7.78
C PHE A 292 -7.39 20.68 7.66
N PRO A 293 -8.37 20.16 6.88
CA PRO A 293 -9.74 20.68 6.86
C PRO A 293 -10.45 20.66 8.21
N LEU A 294 -10.20 19.65 9.07
CA LEU A 294 -10.72 19.58 10.43
C LEU A 294 -10.13 20.65 11.37
N GLY A 295 -9.13 21.41 10.89
CA GLY A 295 -8.44 22.46 11.66
C GLY A 295 -7.03 22.09 12.10
N GLY A 296 -6.58 20.85 11.86
CA GLY A 296 -5.23 20.40 12.21
C GLY A 296 -4.95 20.56 13.72
N ASN A 297 -3.85 21.21 14.06
CA ASN A 297 -3.42 21.50 15.44
C ASN A 297 -3.73 22.95 15.89
N ARG A 298 -4.50 23.72 15.11
CA ARG A 298 -4.71 25.16 15.37
C ARG A 298 -5.78 25.47 16.42
N LYS A 299 -6.63 24.50 16.77
CA LYS A 299 -7.82 24.71 17.64
C LYS A 299 -7.64 24.12 19.04
N GLY A 300 -6.41 24.10 19.57
CA GLY A 300 -6.10 23.60 20.91
C GLY A 300 -5.89 22.09 20.99
N LYS A 301 -5.39 21.62 22.16
CA LYS A 301 -4.95 20.23 22.36
C LYS A 301 -6.08 19.20 22.23
N ALA A 302 -7.24 19.44 22.85
CA ALA A 302 -8.38 18.51 22.80
C ALA A 302 -8.90 18.33 21.36
N ARG A 303 -9.02 19.41 20.59
CA ARG A 303 -9.44 19.34 19.19
C ARG A 303 -8.40 18.64 18.32
N THR A 304 -7.12 18.83 18.59
CA THR A 304 -6.02 18.15 17.91
C THR A 304 -6.09 16.64 18.16
N ALA A 305 -6.33 16.22 19.40
CA ALA A 305 -6.52 14.82 19.76
C ALA A 305 -7.71 14.20 19.03
N LEU A 306 -8.87 14.87 19.05
CA LEU A 306 -10.05 14.42 18.32
C LEU A 306 -9.82 14.32 16.82
N ASN A 307 -9.16 15.32 16.19
CA ASN A 307 -8.85 15.30 14.78
C ASN A 307 -7.96 14.09 14.40
N ARG A 308 -7.00 13.72 15.25
CA ARG A 308 -6.16 12.54 15.05
C ARG A 308 -6.97 11.23 15.17
N LEU A 309 -7.81 11.11 16.17
CA LEU A 309 -8.69 9.95 16.32
C LEU A 309 -9.62 9.79 15.12
N ILE A 310 -10.20 10.88 14.61
CA ILE A 310 -11.02 10.87 13.39
C ILE A 310 -10.20 10.39 12.20
N VAL A 311 -8.97 10.89 12.02
CA VAL A 311 -8.08 10.46 10.92
C VAL A 311 -7.79 8.96 11.02
N PHE A 312 -7.45 8.45 12.20
CA PHE A 312 -7.12 7.04 12.36
C PHE A 312 -8.35 6.12 12.30
N PHE A 313 -9.50 6.57 12.77
CA PHE A 313 -10.79 5.92 12.53
C PHE A 313 -11.07 5.78 11.02
N CYS A 314 -10.95 6.87 10.27
CA CYS A 314 -11.12 6.84 8.81
C CYS A 314 -10.04 6.02 8.10
N THR A 315 -8.80 5.98 8.63
CA THR A 315 -7.72 5.13 8.11
C THR A 315 -8.08 3.65 8.28
N GLY A 316 -8.62 3.27 9.43
CA GLY A 316 -9.11 1.91 9.65
C GLY A 316 -10.23 1.54 8.69
N LEU A 317 -11.27 2.36 8.58
CA LEU A 317 -12.37 2.15 7.62
C LEU A 317 -11.86 2.06 6.17
N TRP A 318 -10.90 2.88 5.79
CA TRP A 318 -10.34 2.85 4.43
C TRP A 318 -9.72 1.49 4.10
N HIS A 319 -9.09 0.83 5.07
CA HIS A 319 -8.49 -0.49 4.87
C HIS A 319 -9.52 -1.58 4.65
N GLY A 320 -10.62 -1.62 5.41
CA GLY A 320 -11.60 -2.69 5.23
C GLY A 320 -12.93 -2.43 5.94
N ALA A 321 -13.97 -3.11 5.47
CA ALA A 321 -15.31 -3.07 6.03
C ALA A 321 -15.46 -4.11 7.17
N ASN A 322 -14.65 -3.97 8.21
CA ASN A 322 -14.72 -4.77 9.42
C ASN A 322 -14.33 -3.91 10.63
N TRP A 323 -14.95 -4.14 11.77
CA TRP A 323 -14.65 -3.45 13.02
C TRP A 323 -13.23 -3.69 13.53
N THR A 324 -12.59 -4.78 13.13
CA THR A 324 -11.18 -5.06 13.44
C THR A 324 -10.24 -4.03 12.83
N PHE A 325 -10.51 -3.56 11.61
CA PHE A 325 -9.75 -2.47 10.96
C PHE A 325 -9.96 -1.13 11.65
N VAL A 326 -11.21 -0.85 12.07
CA VAL A 326 -11.52 0.37 12.83
C VAL A 326 -10.75 0.36 14.15
N LEU A 327 -10.78 -0.78 14.87
CA LEU A 327 -10.05 -0.95 16.12
C LEU A 327 -8.54 -0.79 15.91
N TRP A 328 -7.98 -1.39 14.85
CA TRP A 328 -6.57 -1.21 14.47
C TRP A 328 -6.22 0.27 14.23
N GLY A 329 -7.06 0.99 13.52
CA GLY A 329 -6.87 2.42 13.30
C GLY A 329 -6.86 3.20 14.63
N LEU A 330 -7.88 2.98 15.48
CA LEU A 330 -7.97 3.62 16.79
C LEU A 330 -6.82 3.22 17.73
N TRP A 331 -6.33 1.98 17.67
CA TRP A 331 -5.13 1.51 18.35
C TRP A 331 -3.93 2.42 18.04
N HIS A 332 -3.62 2.62 16.77
CA HIS A 332 -2.53 3.51 16.38
C HIS A 332 -2.80 4.98 16.76
N GLY A 333 -4.03 5.44 16.63
CA GLY A 333 -4.44 6.78 17.06
C GLY A 333 -4.20 7.00 18.54
N LEU A 334 -4.56 6.01 19.40
CA LEU A 334 -4.34 6.05 20.84
C LEU A 334 -2.84 6.15 21.19
N PHE A 335 -2.00 5.29 20.62
CA PHE A 335 -0.56 5.31 20.88
C PHE A 335 0.12 6.60 20.41
N LEU A 336 -0.34 7.20 19.31
CA LEU A 336 0.12 8.53 18.90
C LEU A 336 -0.25 9.63 19.92
N LEU A 337 -1.44 9.53 20.52
CA LEU A 337 -1.83 10.46 21.60
C LEU A 337 -1.02 10.23 22.87
N LEU A 338 -0.76 8.97 23.24
CA LEU A 338 0.10 8.64 24.36
C LEU A 338 1.53 9.20 24.16
N GLU A 339 2.11 9.03 22.97
CA GLU A 339 3.42 9.63 22.65
C GLU A 339 3.41 11.16 22.74
N GLU A 340 2.28 11.81 22.41
CA GLU A 340 2.21 13.28 22.45
C GLU A 340 1.99 13.83 23.85
N TYR A 341 1.12 13.20 24.63
CA TYR A 341 0.67 13.76 25.91
C TYR A 341 1.36 13.16 27.14
N VAL A 342 2.04 12.00 27.00
CA VAL A 342 2.78 11.35 28.08
C VAL A 342 4.28 11.64 27.96
N PRO A 343 4.85 12.52 28.78
CA PRO A 343 6.25 13.00 28.60
C PRO A 343 7.31 11.90 28.62
N VAL A 344 7.10 10.83 29.40
CA VAL A 344 8.06 9.71 29.48
C VAL A 344 8.20 8.98 28.14
N MET A 345 7.13 8.86 27.37
CA MET A 345 7.13 8.19 26.05
C MET A 345 8.00 8.91 25.04
N ARG A 346 8.09 10.24 25.13
CA ARG A 346 8.98 11.05 24.26
C ARG A 346 10.45 10.94 24.58
N ARG A 347 10.77 10.50 25.81
CA ARG A 347 12.14 10.46 26.33
C ARG A 347 12.71 9.04 26.38
N LEU A 348 12.01 8.06 25.81
CA LEU A 348 12.51 6.69 25.76
C LEU A 348 13.84 6.62 25.02
N PRO A 349 14.85 5.93 25.56
CA PRO A 349 16.06 5.59 24.84
C PRO A 349 15.73 4.90 23.52
N LYS A 350 16.52 5.10 22.48
CA LYS A 350 16.22 4.58 21.12
C LYS A 350 15.91 3.09 21.10
N VAL A 351 16.63 2.27 21.87
CA VAL A 351 16.41 0.83 21.94
C VAL A 351 15.02 0.50 22.54
N LEU A 352 14.68 1.12 23.66
CA LEU A 352 13.39 0.92 24.32
C LEU A 352 12.24 1.48 23.46
N GLY A 353 12.47 2.63 22.83
CA GLY A 353 11.50 3.19 21.88
C GLY A 353 11.27 2.27 20.68
N HIS A 354 12.31 1.61 20.17
CA HIS A 354 12.18 0.63 19.10
C HIS A 354 11.38 -0.61 19.55
N ILE A 355 11.72 -1.20 20.69
CA ILE A 355 11.00 -2.37 21.25
C ILE A 355 9.52 -2.03 21.47
N TYR A 356 9.24 -0.89 22.10
CA TYR A 356 7.89 -0.38 22.29
C TYR A 356 7.14 -0.24 20.97
N THR A 357 7.76 0.42 19.99
CA THR A 357 7.14 0.65 18.69
C THR A 357 6.82 -0.66 17.98
N MET A 358 7.76 -1.59 17.94
CA MET A 358 7.57 -2.91 17.31
C MET A 358 6.51 -3.73 18.02
N LEU A 359 6.45 -3.68 19.35
CA LEU A 359 5.39 -4.36 20.12
C LEU A 359 4.00 -3.79 19.78
N VAL A 360 3.84 -2.47 19.76
CA VAL A 360 2.57 -1.82 19.39
C VAL A 360 2.17 -2.18 17.96
N VAL A 361 3.13 -2.19 17.03
CA VAL A 361 2.87 -2.47 15.60
C VAL A 361 2.48 -3.93 15.40
N ILE A 362 3.20 -4.88 16.02
CA ILE A 362 2.91 -6.32 15.83
C ILE A 362 1.54 -6.69 16.43
N LEU A 363 1.21 -6.18 17.63
CA LEU A 363 -0.11 -6.39 18.23
C LEU A 363 -1.22 -5.72 17.41
N GLY A 364 -0.97 -4.52 16.87
CA GLY A 364 -1.87 -3.87 15.92
C GLY A 364 -2.10 -4.72 14.67
N PHE A 365 -1.08 -5.34 14.11
CA PHE A 365 -1.23 -6.21 12.94
C PHE A 365 -1.94 -7.54 13.25
N VAL A 366 -1.88 -8.04 14.46
CA VAL A 366 -2.74 -9.16 14.89
C VAL A 366 -4.22 -8.76 14.82
N LEU A 367 -4.59 -7.57 15.33
CA LEU A 367 -5.96 -7.05 15.20
C LEU A 367 -6.36 -6.84 13.74
N PHE A 368 -5.44 -6.35 12.90
CA PHE A 368 -5.67 -6.14 11.47
C PHE A 368 -5.92 -7.46 10.70
N ARG A 369 -5.26 -8.57 11.13
CA ARG A 369 -5.38 -9.89 10.51
C ARG A 369 -6.63 -10.64 10.95
N ALA A 370 -7.10 -10.34 12.16
CA ALA A 370 -8.20 -11.05 12.81
C ALA A 370 -9.54 -10.85 12.08
N ASP A 371 -10.32 -11.91 11.92
CA ASP A 371 -11.65 -11.84 11.31
C ASP A 371 -12.69 -11.22 12.28
N THR A 372 -12.49 -11.38 13.59
CA THR A 372 -13.34 -10.78 14.63
C THR A 372 -12.50 -10.14 15.75
N ILE A 373 -13.08 -9.15 16.43
CA ILE A 373 -12.44 -8.48 17.57
C ILE A 373 -12.12 -9.49 18.67
N SER A 374 -13.05 -10.39 18.98
CA SER A 374 -12.89 -11.41 20.01
C SER A 374 -11.71 -12.35 19.70
N TYR A 375 -11.62 -12.82 18.46
CA TYR A 375 -10.48 -13.63 18.00
C TYR A 375 -9.16 -12.86 18.12
N GLY A 376 -9.13 -11.59 17.69
CA GLY A 376 -7.92 -10.76 17.78
C GLY A 376 -7.40 -10.61 19.20
N PHE A 377 -8.28 -10.32 20.16
CA PHE A 377 -7.89 -10.23 21.58
C PHE A 377 -7.53 -11.58 22.18
N ALA A 378 -8.25 -12.66 21.82
CA ALA A 378 -7.89 -14.01 22.25
C ALA A 378 -6.49 -14.40 21.75
N TYR A 379 -6.18 -14.12 20.46
CA TYR A 379 -4.86 -14.37 19.89
C TYR A 379 -3.77 -13.57 20.62
N ILE A 380 -3.99 -12.29 20.89
CA ILE A 380 -3.08 -11.46 21.69
C ILE A 380 -2.91 -12.04 23.09
N GLY A 381 -3.99 -12.50 23.72
CA GLY A 381 -3.93 -13.17 25.03
C GLY A 381 -2.98 -14.39 25.00
N ARG A 382 -3.05 -15.20 23.94
CA ARG A 382 -2.15 -16.36 23.77
C ARG A 382 -0.69 -15.97 23.56
N MET A 383 -0.40 -14.82 22.99
CA MET A 383 0.97 -14.29 22.86
C MET A 383 1.62 -14.02 24.23
N PHE A 384 0.85 -13.89 25.32
CA PHE A 384 1.37 -13.60 26.65
C PHE A 384 1.06 -14.68 27.70
N ALA A 385 0.09 -15.58 27.45
CA ALA A 385 -0.40 -16.56 28.40
C ALA A 385 -0.46 -18.00 27.87
N GLY A 386 -0.05 -18.25 26.63
CA GLY A 386 -0.10 -19.59 26.02
C GLY A 386 1.09 -20.49 26.40
N PHE A 387 1.35 -20.71 27.70
CA PHE A 387 2.55 -21.40 28.20
C PHE A 387 2.51 -22.95 28.08
N ASP A 388 1.95 -23.44 26.96
CA ASP A 388 2.05 -24.86 26.62
C ASP A 388 3.23 -25.06 25.65
N PHE A 389 4.25 -25.77 26.08
CA PHE A 389 5.47 -26.08 25.30
C PHE A 389 5.55 -27.59 24.99
N SER A 390 4.45 -28.33 25.10
CA SER A 390 4.41 -29.73 24.73
C SER A 390 4.69 -29.95 23.26
N PRO A 391 5.30 -31.06 22.84
CA PRO A 391 5.54 -31.36 21.44
C PRO A 391 4.26 -31.34 20.59
N SER A 392 3.12 -31.72 21.16
CA SER A 392 1.81 -31.66 20.48
C SER A 392 1.36 -30.23 20.21
N ALA A 393 1.48 -29.31 21.18
CA ALA A 393 1.11 -27.92 21.04
C ALA A 393 2.03 -27.15 20.06
N LEU A 394 3.28 -27.58 19.95
CA LEU A 394 4.26 -26.95 19.05
C LEU A 394 4.33 -27.60 17.68
N SER A 395 3.74 -28.77 17.48
CA SER A 395 3.91 -29.60 16.27
C SER A 395 3.66 -28.81 14.98
N VAL A 396 2.56 -28.08 14.89
CA VAL A 396 2.21 -27.28 13.71
C VAL A 396 3.22 -26.17 13.46
N ALA A 397 3.65 -25.44 14.50
CA ALA A 397 4.66 -24.39 14.36
C ALA A 397 6.02 -24.95 13.90
N LEU A 398 6.43 -26.07 14.44
CA LEU A 398 7.70 -26.72 14.09
C LEU A 398 7.72 -27.18 12.63
N THR A 399 6.60 -27.66 12.07
CA THR A 399 6.51 -28.01 10.64
C THR A 399 6.66 -26.81 9.72
N GLN A 400 6.38 -25.59 10.21
CA GLN A 400 6.56 -24.36 9.44
C GLN A 400 8.03 -23.88 9.40
N LEU A 401 8.89 -24.33 10.30
CA LEU A 401 10.30 -23.92 10.38
C LEU A 401 11.16 -24.65 9.32
N THR A 402 10.73 -24.63 8.08
CA THR A 402 11.50 -25.20 6.96
C THR A 402 12.80 -24.43 6.73
N PRO A 403 13.87 -25.07 6.19
CA PRO A 403 15.12 -24.37 5.85
C PRO A 403 14.87 -23.13 4.95
N TRP A 404 13.92 -23.22 4.01
CA TRP A 404 13.56 -22.10 3.13
C TRP A 404 12.93 -20.94 3.93
N PHE A 405 12.00 -21.24 4.84
CA PHE A 405 11.39 -20.23 5.69
C PHE A 405 12.44 -19.51 6.54
N LEU A 406 13.36 -20.28 7.17
CA LEU A 406 14.43 -19.71 8.01
C LEU A 406 15.35 -18.78 7.20
N VAL A 407 15.75 -19.19 5.99
CA VAL A 407 16.55 -18.33 5.09
C VAL A 407 15.77 -17.06 4.75
N MET A 408 14.50 -17.18 4.37
CA MET A 408 13.66 -16.01 4.03
C MET A 408 13.39 -15.12 5.23
N LEU A 409 13.29 -15.66 6.44
CA LEU A 409 13.16 -14.89 7.67
C LEU A 409 14.42 -14.04 7.94
N VAL A 410 15.59 -14.62 7.78
CA VAL A 410 16.86 -13.88 7.92
C VAL A 410 16.96 -12.79 6.86
N VAL A 411 16.63 -13.08 5.60
CA VAL A 411 16.61 -12.09 4.52
C VAL A 411 15.60 -10.98 4.82
N ALA A 412 14.43 -11.32 5.37
CA ALA A 412 13.40 -10.34 5.75
C ALA A 412 13.89 -9.41 6.87
N ILE A 413 14.53 -9.95 7.91
CA ILE A 413 15.08 -9.14 9.01
C ILE A 413 16.17 -8.18 8.48
N ILE A 414 17.13 -8.69 7.71
CA ILE A 414 18.19 -7.88 7.13
C ILE A 414 17.61 -6.79 6.20
N GLY A 415 16.64 -7.14 5.37
CA GLY A 415 16.00 -6.21 4.43
C GLY A 415 15.17 -5.11 5.08
N CYS A 416 14.84 -5.22 6.38
CA CYS A 416 14.22 -4.14 7.16
C CYS A 416 15.23 -3.04 7.57
N ALA A 417 16.54 -3.33 7.54
CA ALA A 417 17.58 -2.35 7.83
C ALA A 417 17.79 -1.37 6.65
N PRO A 418 18.24 -0.14 6.90
CA PRO A 418 18.48 0.87 5.86
C PRO A 418 19.76 0.57 5.06
N ILE A 419 19.77 -0.59 4.35
CA ILE A 419 20.95 -1.09 3.62
C ILE A 419 21.32 -0.14 2.49
N ARG A 420 20.36 0.37 1.72
CA ARG A 420 20.63 1.26 0.59
C ARG A 420 21.28 2.59 1.02
N PRO A 421 20.74 3.35 2.00
CA PRO A 421 21.42 4.54 2.51
C PRO A 421 22.82 4.25 3.05
N LEU A 422 23.03 3.08 3.70
CA LEU A 422 24.33 2.65 4.18
C LEU A 422 25.32 2.39 3.03
N ALA A 423 24.87 1.68 2.00
CA ALA A 423 25.68 1.42 0.81
C ALA A 423 26.03 2.72 0.06
N ASP A 424 25.07 3.65 -0.09
CA ASP A 424 25.31 4.97 -0.70
C ASP A 424 26.31 5.81 0.11
N LYS A 425 26.22 5.75 1.44
CA LYS A 425 27.19 6.43 2.35
C LYS A 425 28.59 5.83 2.24
N ILE A 426 28.70 4.50 2.23
CA ILE A 426 29.98 3.81 2.02
C ILE A 426 30.57 4.21 0.68
N ARG A 427 29.76 4.20 -0.37
CA ARG A 427 30.16 4.61 -1.71
C ARG A 427 30.70 6.05 -1.74
N ALA A 428 29.96 7.00 -1.14
CA ALA A 428 30.38 8.39 -1.09
C ALA A 428 31.70 8.57 -0.34
N ASN A 429 31.89 7.84 0.77
CA ASN A 429 33.11 7.91 1.58
C ASN A 429 34.34 7.26 0.92
N VAL A 430 34.13 6.15 0.19
CA VAL A 430 35.23 5.38 -0.42
C VAL A 430 35.67 5.99 -1.76
N TYR A 431 34.73 6.53 -2.52
CA TYR A 431 35.02 6.95 -3.91
C TYR A 431 34.94 8.46 -4.14
N GLY A 432 34.59 9.29 -3.16
CA GLY A 432 34.73 10.75 -3.19
C GLY A 432 34.12 11.46 -4.41
N GLY A 433 33.14 10.85 -5.10
CA GLY A 433 32.52 11.40 -6.31
C GLY A 433 33.33 11.18 -7.61
N ALA A 434 34.47 10.50 -7.58
CA ALA A 434 35.26 10.14 -8.76
C ALA A 434 34.53 9.10 -9.65
N GLU A 435 34.90 9.02 -10.94
CA GLU A 435 34.36 8.01 -11.86
C GLU A 435 34.40 6.62 -11.23
N LEU A 436 33.31 5.86 -11.46
CA LEU A 436 33.15 4.49 -10.98
C LEU A 436 34.37 3.64 -11.37
N SER A 437 35.11 3.14 -10.38
CA SER A 437 36.23 2.23 -10.61
C SER A 437 35.80 1.00 -11.42
N LYS A 438 36.72 0.35 -12.13
CA LYS A 438 36.44 -0.88 -12.89
C LYS A 438 35.76 -1.96 -12.03
N ALA A 439 36.18 -2.07 -10.74
CA ALA A 439 35.59 -2.99 -9.78
C ALA A 439 34.10 -2.66 -9.51
N TRP A 440 33.73 -1.38 -9.42
CA TRP A 440 32.35 -0.96 -9.19
C TRP A 440 31.45 -1.16 -10.41
N LYS A 441 32.00 -0.99 -11.62
CA LYS A 441 31.30 -1.37 -12.86
C LYS A 441 31.03 -2.88 -12.88
N GLY A 442 32.00 -3.70 -12.43
CA GLY A 442 31.80 -5.14 -12.25
C GLY A 442 30.70 -5.49 -11.25
N VAL A 443 30.65 -4.82 -10.09
CA VAL A 443 29.57 -4.99 -9.11
C VAL A 443 28.20 -4.66 -9.71
N HIS A 444 28.10 -3.55 -10.46
CA HIS A 444 26.85 -3.22 -11.16
C HIS A 444 26.43 -4.26 -12.18
N ALA A 445 27.37 -4.78 -12.99
CA ALA A 445 27.07 -5.84 -13.93
C ALA A 445 26.58 -7.12 -13.22
N ALA A 446 27.24 -7.52 -12.14
CA ALA A 446 26.81 -8.66 -11.32
C ALA A 446 25.40 -8.47 -10.75
N LEU A 447 25.05 -7.25 -10.28
CA LEU A 447 23.70 -6.94 -9.79
C LEU A 447 22.64 -7.05 -10.89
N TYR A 448 22.96 -6.73 -12.14
CA TYR A 448 22.03 -6.93 -13.26
C TYR A 448 21.85 -8.42 -13.58
N VAL A 449 22.92 -9.19 -13.57
CA VAL A 449 22.85 -10.65 -13.77
C VAL A 449 22.02 -11.31 -12.67
N LEU A 450 22.25 -10.93 -11.41
CA LEU A 450 21.47 -11.41 -10.26
C LEU A 450 19.99 -11.00 -10.36
N ALA A 451 19.70 -9.79 -10.82
CA ALA A 451 18.32 -9.35 -11.04
C ALA A 451 17.65 -10.18 -12.16
N ALA A 452 18.33 -10.43 -13.26
CA ALA A 452 17.81 -11.27 -14.35
C ALA A 452 17.56 -12.72 -13.88
N ALA A 453 18.52 -13.32 -13.18
CA ALA A 453 18.35 -14.65 -12.57
C ALA A 453 17.19 -14.68 -11.56
N GLY A 454 17.07 -13.64 -10.74
CA GLY A 454 15.95 -13.46 -9.80
C GLY A 454 14.60 -13.36 -10.49
N LEU A 455 14.51 -12.64 -11.63
CA LEU A 455 13.30 -12.59 -12.44
C LEU A 455 12.89 -13.96 -12.97
N VAL A 456 13.85 -14.69 -13.57
CA VAL A 456 13.61 -16.05 -14.06
C VAL A 456 13.13 -16.97 -12.93
N TRP A 457 13.77 -16.90 -11.77
CA TRP A 457 13.37 -17.70 -10.62
C TRP A 457 11.97 -17.31 -10.10
N CYS A 458 11.64 -16.03 -10.05
CA CYS A 458 10.27 -15.58 -9.74
C CYS A 458 9.25 -16.17 -10.73
N MET A 459 9.54 -16.14 -12.03
CA MET A 459 8.65 -16.70 -13.06
C MET A 459 8.48 -18.22 -12.90
N LEU A 460 9.55 -18.97 -12.60
CA LEU A 460 9.49 -20.40 -12.32
C LEU A 460 8.65 -20.72 -11.08
N ARG A 461 8.79 -19.94 -10.01
CA ARG A 461 7.94 -20.09 -8.81
C ARG A 461 6.47 -19.77 -9.08
N LEU A 462 6.20 -18.78 -9.91
CA LEU A 462 4.83 -18.44 -10.30
C LEU A 462 4.21 -19.47 -11.23
N SER A 463 5.00 -20.13 -12.09
CA SER A 463 4.52 -21.17 -13.01
C SER A 463 4.16 -22.49 -12.29
N SER A 464 4.74 -22.73 -11.11
CA SER A 464 4.44 -23.94 -10.33
C SER A 464 3.10 -23.91 -9.59
N GLY A 465 2.25 -22.89 -9.82
CA GLY A 465 0.99 -22.71 -9.10
C GLY A 465 1.16 -22.40 -7.61
N ALA A 466 2.36 -21.92 -7.22
CA ALA A 466 2.68 -21.62 -5.83
C ALA A 466 1.73 -20.57 -5.23
N TYR A 467 1.53 -20.65 -3.91
CA TYR A 467 0.78 -19.68 -3.12
C TYR A 467 1.20 -18.23 -3.46
N ASN A 468 0.26 -17.44 -3.96
CA ASN A 468 0.52 -16.07 -4.42
C ASN A 468 -0.69 -15.13 -4.18
N PRO A 469 -1.24 -15.08 -2.97
CA PRO A 469 -2.30 -14.13 -2.66
C PRO A 469 -1.73 -12.71 -2.67
N PHE A 470 -2.59 -11.74 -2.93
CA PHE A 470 -2.26 -10.33 -2.70
C PHE A 470 -3.09 -9.82 -1.52
N ILE A 471 -2.41 -9.29 -0.50
CA ILE A 471 -3.04 -8.98 0.78
C ILE A 471 -4.20 -7.98 0.65
N TYR A 472 -4.11 -7.04 -0.31
CA TYR A 472 -5.16 -6.04 -0.59
C TYR A 472 -6.44 -6.60 -1.23
N PHE A 473 -6.46 -7.86 -1.67
CA PHE A 473 -7.70 -8.50 -2.14
C PHE A 473 -8.53 -9.09 -0.99
N ARG A 474 -8.01 -9.03 0.22
CA ARG A 474 -8.72 -9.43 1.44
C ARG A 474 -9.54 -8.31 2.08
N PHE A 475 -9.35 -7.05 1.66
CA PHE A 475 -9.90 -5.87 2.34
C PHE A 475 -10.93 -5.13 1.50
#